data_736534d1e0890b01d1abcd0acf177c56
#
_entry.id   736534d1e0890b01d1abcd0acf177c56
#
_cell.length_a   1.000
_cell.length_b   1.000
_cell.length_c   1.000
_cell.angle_alpha   90.00
_cell.angle_beta   90.00
_cell.angle_gamma   90.00
#
_symmetry.space_group_name_H-M   'P 1'
#
loop_
_entity.id
_entity.type
_entity.pdbx_description
1 polymer ?
#
loop_
_entity_poly.entity_id
_entity_poly.type
_entity_poly.pdbx_seq_one_letter_code
_entity_poly.pdbx_strand_id
1 'polypeptide(L)'
;MIQILELFGGIGSPRCALRNLGIPVKAIDYVEIDEKAVRSYNAMFANELPYKTQSVVGWNLKPDILIHGSPCQDFSIAGKQKGADEGSETRSSLMWETIHIIQQMGAWKPRYVIWENVKNVRSKYMAHNHNRYMSEMAKMGYTSSYELLDARNFGLPQARQRYFTVSVLGNEYFDFSNLIHTPMRNIWNFIQPDAEVDAWYTINSPSLKARIDPTNFDNAPIDKLSVIKNYAMTISTKQDRCPNSGIIQRSDGSWRLLTELECWRLQGYTDKDYYNALASNPSKPG
;
A
#
# COMPACT_ATOMS: atom_id res chain seq x y z
N MET A 1 5.49 16.89 18.64
CA MET A 1 5.11 15.52 18.19
C MET A 1 3.98 15.69 17.20
N ILE A 2 4.15 15.18 15.98
CA ILE A 2 3.16 15.29 14.91
C ILE A 2 1.97 14.38 15.23
N GLN A 3 0.76 14.91 15.08
CA GLN A 3 -0.49 14.16 15.26
C GLN A 3 -1.03 13.72 13.90
N ILE A 4 -1.19 12.41 13.70
CA ILE A 4 -1.67 11.85 12.45
C ILE A 4 -3.01 11.12 12.64
N LEU A 5 -3.84 11.20 11.60
CA LEU A 5 -5.04 10.38 11.44
C LEU A 5 -4.83 9.50 10.20
N GLU A 6 -4.90 8.19 10.38
CA GLU A 6 -4.77 7.20 9.33
C GLU A 6 -6.15 6.62 9.00
N LEU A 7 -6.76 7.07 7.90
CA LEU A 7 -7.99 6.49 7.38
C LEU A 7 -7.67 5.38 6.38
N PHE A 8 -8.39 4.27 6.44
CA PHE A 8 -8.10 3.05 5.67
C PHE A 8 -6.67 2.57 5.94
N GLY A 9 -6.28 2.58 7.22
CA GLY A 9 -4.89 2.52 7.66
C GLY A 9 -4.18 1.20 7.39
N GLY A 10 -4.91 0.13 7.05
CA GLY A 10 -4.33 -1.18 6.75
C GLY A 10 -3.41 -1.67 7.87
N ILE A 11 -2.21 -2.11 7.51
CA ILE A 11 -1.19 -2.51 8.49
C ILE A 11 -0.27 -1.34 8.93
N GLY A 12 -0.63 -0.08 8.65
CA GLY A 12 0.08 1.11 9.15
C GLY A 12 1.33 1.49 8.36
N SER A 13 1.28 1.41 7.05
CA SER A 13 2.42 1.81 6.19
C SER A 13 2.89 3.25 6.43
N PRO A 14 2.00 4.26 6.60
CA PRO A 14 2.42 5.61 6.92
C PRO A 14 3.17 5.70 8.25
N ARG A 15 2.66 5.04 9.29
CA ARG A 15 3.30 5.02 10.61
C ARG A 15 4.64 4.29 10.57
N CYS A 16 4.73 3.19 9.82
CA CYS A 16 5.98 2.48 9.59
C CYS A 16 7.01 3.38 8.89
N ALA A 17 6.61 4.13 7.87
CA ALA A 17 7.48 5.06 7.16
C ALA A 17 8.02 6.17 8.09
N LEU A 18 7.16 6.79 8.89
CA LEU A 18 7.56 7.81 9.86
C LEU A 18 8.50 7.26 10.94
N ARG A 19 8.23 6.05 11.44
CA ARG A 19 9.12 5.34 12.36
C ARG A 19 10.51 5.11 11.74
N ASN A 20 10.56 4.64 10.50
CA ASN A 20 11.82 4.37 9.79
C ASN A 20 12.63 5.65 9.52
N LEU A 21 11.95 6.80 9.40
CA LEU A 21 12.58 8.12 9.29
C LEU A 21 12.98 8.72 10.64
N GLY A 22 12.70 8.05 11.76
CA GLY A 22 12.97 8.57 13.09
C GLY A 22 12.09 9.78 13.48
N ILE A 23 10.98 10.00 12.80
CA ILE A 23 10.06 11.12 13.06
C ILE A 23 9.11 10.74 14.20
N PRO A 24 9.17 11.45 15.35
CA PRO A 24 8.28 11.14 16.47
C PRO A 24 6.84 11.57 16.15
N VAL A 25 5.95 10.60 16.10
CA VAL A 25 4.53 10.83 15.85
C VAL A 25 3.67 10.32 16.99
N LYS A 26 2.51 10.94 17.16
CA LYS A 26 1.39 10.43 17.91
C LYS A 26 0.27 10.16 16.94
N ALA A 27 -0.12 8.90 16.75
CA ALA A 27 -1.38 8.61 16.08
C ALA A 27 -2.51 9.10 16.96
N ILE A 28 -3.33 10.03 16.47
CA ILE A 28 -4.55 10.46 17.16
C ILE A 28 -5.55 9.34 17.05
N ASP A 29 -5.68 8.81 15.84
CA ASP A 29 -6.47 7.64 15.58
C ASP A 29 -6.02 6.88 14.32
N TYR A 30 -6.43 5.64 14.29
CA TYR A 30 -6.23 4.71 13.21
C TYR A 30 -7.58 4.07 12.90
N VAL A 31 -8.06 4.23 11.69
CA VAL A 31 -9.39 3.78 11.26
C VAL A 31 -9.24 2.72 10.18
N GLU A 32 -9.62 1.50 10.50
CA GLU A 32 -9.56 0.34 9.63
C GLU A 32 -10.70 -0.63 9.98
N ILE A 33 -11.32 -1.22 8.96
CA ILE A 33 -12.43 -2.16 9.12
C ILE A 33 -11.98 -3.63 9.09
N ASP A 34 -10.82 -3.92 8.49
CA ASP A 34 -10.27 -5.26 8.42
C ASP A 34 -9.65 -5.67 9.77
N GLU A 35 -10.25 -6.66 10.42
CA GLU A 35 -9.84 -7.13 11.74
C GLU A 35 -8.41 -7.68 11.77
N LYS A 36 -7.94 -8.34 10.68
CA LYS A 36 -6.58 -8.86 10.59
C LYS A 36 -5.55 -7.73 10.47
N ALA A 37 -5.89 -6.71 9.69
CA ALA A 37 -5.05 -5.52 9.55
C ALA A 37 -4.94 -4.80 10.90
N VAL A 38 -6.05 -4.62 11.63
CA VAL A 38 -6.05 -4.00 12.97
C VAL A 38 -5.19 -4.79 13.97
N ARG A 39 -5.29 -6.13 13.98
CA ARG A 39 -4.42 -6.97 14.83
C ARG A 39 -2.94 -6.80 14.48
N SER A 40 -2.60 -6.80 13.20
CA SER A 40 -1.22 -6.60 12.74
C SER A 40 -0.69 -5.22 13.13
N TYR A 41 -1.51 -4.17 12.93
CA TYR A 41 -1.16 -2.79 13.32
C TYR A 41 -0.88 -2.70 14.82
N ASN A 42 -1.77 -3.22 15.64
CA ASN A 42 -1.60 -3.22 17.10
C ASN A 42 -0.34 -3.98 17.52
N ALA A 43 -0.05 -5.12 16.90
CA ALA A 43 1.14 -5.92 17.20
C ALA A 43 2.46 -5.22 16.84
N MET A 44 2.48 -4.44 15.77
CA MET A 44 3.68 -3.69 15.34
C MET A 44 3.89 -2.40 16.11
N PHE A 45 2.79 -1.74 16.50
CA PHE A 45 2.82 -0.41 17.09
C PHE A 45 2.19 -0.38 18.48
N ALA A 46 2.04 -1.55 19.12
CA ALA A 46 1.33 -1.72 20.38
C ALA A 46 1.68 -0.62 21.40
N ASN A 47 0.66 0.07 21.79
CA ASN A 47 0.62 1.00 22.89
C ASN A 47 -0.28 0.40 23.99
N GLU A 48 -0.41 1.09 25.10
CA GLU A 48 -1.24 0.68 26.24
C GLU A 48 -2.73 0.46 25.88
N LEU A 49 -3.21 1.09 24.79
CA LEU A 49 -4.58 0.97 24.29
C LEU A 49 -4.59 0.51 22.83
N PRO A 50 -4.91 -0.76 22.58
CA PRO A 50 -5.01 -1.26 21.23
C PRO A 50 -6.26 -0.69 20.51
N TYR A 51 -6.09 -0.38 19.24
CA TYR A 51 -7.21 0.04 18.39
C TYR A 51 -8.18 -1.11 18.12
N LYS A 52 -9.44 -0.74 17.86
CA LYS A 52 -10.49 -1.67 17.42
C LYS A 52 -10.81 -1.44 15.95
N THR A 53 -11.48 -2.39 15.33
CA THR A 53 -12.05 -2.20 13.98
C THR A 53 -13.04 -1.05 14.00
N GLN A 54 -12.92 -0.13 13.03
CA GLN A 54 -13.75 1.06 12.95
C GLN A 54 -14.10 1.37 11.49
N SER A 55 -15.32 1.88 11.27
CA SER A 55 -15.71 2.45 9.99
C SER A 55 -15.20 3.88 9.90
N VAL A 56 -14.80 4.30 8.70
CA VAL A 56 -14.42 5.68 8.41
C VAL A 56 -15.63 6.62 8.39
N VAL A 57 -16.83 6.09 8.25
CA VAL A 57 -18.06 6.89 8.13
C VAL A 57 -18.35 7.64 9.43
N GLY A 58 -18.49 8.97 9.34
CA GLY A 58 -18.81 9.86 10.47
C GLY A 58 -17.63 10.15 11.42
N TRP A 59 -16.41 9.82 11.01
CA TRP A 59 -15.22 10.04 11.87
C TRP A 59 -14.82 11.52 11.88
N ASN A 60 -14.52 12.09 13.05
CA ASN A 60 -14.16 13.51 13.22
C ASN A 60 -13.14 13.71 14.35
N LEU A 61 -11.91 14.05 13.98
CA LEU A 61 -10.80 14.39 14.89
C LEU A 61 -9.97 15.54 14.28
N LYS A 62 -9.05 16.12 15.08
CA LYS A 62 -8.15 17.19 14.66
C LYS A 62 -6.71 16.68 14.53
N PRO A 63 -6.27 16.17 13.39
CA PRO A 63 -4.88 15.83 13.13
C PRO A 63 -4.08 16.99 12.56
N ASP A 64 -2.74 16.94 12.64
CA ASP A 64 -1.84 17.79 11.85
C ASP A 64 -1.76 17.30 10.40
N ILE A 65 -1.73 15.97 10.25
CA ILE A 65 -1.67 15.27 8.97
C ILE A 65 -2.78 14.22 8.92
N LEU A 66 -3.56 14.22 7.84
CA LEU A 66 -4.47 13.16 7.49
C LEU A 66 -3.88 12.37 6.32
N ILE A 67 -3.76 11.06 6.49
CA ILE A 67 -3.27 10.15 5.45
C ILE A 67 -4.37 9.16 5.14
N HIS A 68 -4.68 8.96 3.85
CA HIS A 68 -5.66 7.96 3.44
C HIS A 68 -5.25 7.22 2.16
N GLY A 69 -5.56 5.94 2.15
CA GLY A 69 -5.45 5.07 0.99
C GLY A 69 -6.82 4.49 0.67
N SER A 70 -7.74 5.32 0.20
CA SER A 70 -9.11 4.86 -0.10
C SER A 70 -9.11 3.65 -1.04
N PRO A 71 -10.05 2.71 -0.91
CA PRO A 71 -10.05 1.48 -1.68
C PRO A 71 -9.96 1.73 -3.18
N CYS A 72 -9.02 1.03 -3.83
CA CYS A 72 -8.73 1.17 -5.26
C CYS A 72 -9.32 0.06 -6.12
N GLN A 73 -10.16 -0.81 -5.55
CA GLN A 73 -10.63 -2.02 -6.24
C GLN A 73 -11.43 -1.72 -7.51
N ASP A 74 -12.16 -0.62 -7.52
CA ASP A 74 -12.94 -0.19 -8.67
C ASP A 74 -12.14 0.71 -9.62
N PHE A 75 -10.94 1.16 -9.24
CA PHE A 75 -9.96 1.82 -10.12
C PHE A 75 -8.95 0.83 -10.72
N SER A 76 -8.68 -0.29 -10.04
CA SER A 76 -7.63 -1.22 -10.44
C SER A 76 -8.00 -1.99 -11.71
N ILE A 77 -7.01 -2.21 -12.59
CA ILE A 77 -7.14 -3.09 -13.76
C ILE A 77 -7.48 -4.54 -13.34
N ALA A 78 -7.02 -4.96 -12.16
CA ALA A 78 -7.35 -6.27 -11.60
C ALA A 78 -8.75 -6.32 -10.95
N GLY A 79 -9.46 -5.19 -10.84
CA GLY A 79 -10.80 -5.05 -10.28
C GLY A 79 -11.88 -4.92 -11.35
N LYS A 80 -13.10 -4.59 -10.92
CA LYS A 80 -14.27 -4.48 -11.82
C LYS A 80 -14.37 -3.14 -12.57
N GLN A 81 -13.46 -2.19 -12.34
CA GLN A 81 -13.41 -0.85 -12.94
C GLN A 81 -14.75 -0.09 -12.90
N LYS A 82 -15.50 -0.22 -11.81
CA LYS A 82 -16.81 0.41 -11.63
C LYS A 82 -16.77 1.92 -11.34
N GLY A 83 -15.55 2.46 -11.15
CA GLY A 83 -15.37 3.88 -10.79
C GLY A 83 -15.56 4.16 -9.31
N ALA A 84 -15.66 5.44 -8.99
CA ALA A 84 -15.80 5.94 -7.63
C ALA A 84 -16.73 7.15 -7.56
N ASP A 85 -17.77 7.18 -8.37
CA ASP A 85 -18.75 8.28 -8.33
C ASP A 85 -19.43 8.30 -6.97
N GLU A 86 -19.65 9.51 -6.45
CA GLU A 86 -20.36 9.71 -5.19
C GLU A 86 -21.74 9.08 -5.25
N GLY A 87 -22.10 8.29 -4.24
CA GLY A 87 -23.38 7.58 -4.21
C GLY A 87 -23.44 6.32 -5.07
N SER A 88 -22.34 5.91 -5.72
CA SER A 88 -22.32 4.70 -6.56
C SER A 88 -22.31 3.38 -5.79
N GLU A 89 -22.28 3.42 -4.45
CA GLU A 89 -22.16 2.26 -3.54
C GLU A 89 -20.93 1.36 -3.82
N THR A 90 -19.96 1.88 -4.57
CA THR A 90 -18.69 1.19 -4.80
C THR A 90 -17.74 1.41 -3.62
N ARG A 91 -16.80 0.48 -3.39
CA ARG A 91 -15.79 0.67 -2.34
C ARG A 91 -14.90 1.90 -2.60
N SER A 92 -14.65 2.21 -3.87
CA SER A 92 -13.84 3.37 -4.25
C SER A 92 -14.56 4.70 -4.02
N SER A 93 -15.88 4.70 -3.91
CA SER A 93 -16.65 5.93 -3.55
C SER A 93 -16.39 6.38 -2.10
N LEU A 94 -15.81 5.50 -1.25
CA LEU A 94 -15.42 5.86 0.12
C LEU A 94 -14.33 6.94 0.19
N MET A 95 -13.68 7.27 -0.92
CA MET A 95 -12.80 8.45 -0.96
C MET A 95 -13.56 9.76 -0.66
N TRP A 96 -14.86 9.82 -0.99
CA TRP A 96 -15.71 10.98 -0.70
C TRP A 96 -16.00 11.13 0.80
N GLU A 97 -15.96 10.02 1.54
CA GLU A 97 -16.08 10.08 2.99
C GLU A 97 -14.90 10.85 3.62
N THR A 98 -13.69 10.71 3.05
CA THR A 98 -12.55 11.55 3.48
C THR A 98 -12.83 13.04 3.25
N ILE A 99 -13.44 13.41 2.12
CA ILE A 99 -13.83 14.79 1.85
C ILE A 99 -14.87 15.29 2.88
N HIS A 100 -15.90 14.47 3.18
CA HIS A 100 -16.89 14.80 4.21
C HIS A 100 -16.28 15.00 5.59
N ILE A 101 -15.35 14.11 5.99
CA ILE A 101 -14.61 14.22 7.25
C ILE A 101 -13.86 15.55 7.32
N ILE A 102 -13.11 15.91 6.26
CA ILE A 102 -12.35 17.16 6.23
C ILE A 102 -13.30 18.38 6.26
N GLN A 103 -14.42 18.33 5.56
CA GLN A 103 -15.45 19.40 5.59
C GLN A 103 -16.01 19.58 7.00
N GLN A 104 -16.32 18.50 7.71
CA GLN A 104 -16.85 18.54 9.08
C GLN A 104 -15.84 19.09 10.10
N MET A 105 -14.56 18.98 9.82
CA MET A 105 -13.51 19.56 10.69
C MET A 105 -13.53 21.10 10.71
N GLY A 106 -14.12 21.74 9.70
CA GLY A 106 -14.25 23.21 9.63
C GLY A 106 -12.91 23.93 9.77
N ALA A 107 -12.75 24.76 10.82
CA ALA A 107 -11.51 25.48 11.13
C ALA A 107 -10.37 24.56 11.62
N TRP A 108 -10.69 23.32 11.98
CA TRP A 108 -9.74 22.35 12.53
C TRP A 108 -9.16 21.40 11.47
N LYS A 109 -9.31 21.75 10.18
CA LYS A 109 -8.78 20.99 9.06
C LYS A 109 -7.28 20.73 9.21
N PRO A 110 -6.78 19.52 8.87
CA PRO A 110 -5.36 19.22 8.92
C PRO A 110 -4.56 20.13 7.98
N ARG A 111 -3.33 20.47 8.36
CA ARG A 111 -2.45 21.24 7.49
C ARG A 111 -2.08 20.47 6.22
N TYR A 112 -1.91 19.16 6.34
CA TYR A 112 -1.54 18.27 5.23
C TYR A 112 -2.53 17.13 5.09
N VAL A 113 -2.94 16.88 3.85
CA VAL A 113 -3.71 15.67 3.49
C VAL A 113 -2.92 14.92 2.42
N ILE A 114 -2.64 13.65 2.68
CA ILE A 114 -1.90 12.77 1.76
C ILE A 114 -2.83 11.66 1.31
N TRP A 115 -3.07 11.56 0.01
CA TRP A 115 -3.86 10.50 -0.61
C TRP A 115 -2.96 9.63 -1.48
N GLU A 116 -2.85 8.33 -1.15
CA GLU A 116 -2.17 7.33 -1.97
C GLU A 116 -3.19 6.56 -2.78
N ASN A 117 -2.89 6.31 -4.07
CA ASN A 117 -3.73 5.45 -4.90
C ASN A 117 -2.94 4.78 -6.03
N VAL A 118 -3.58 3.78 -6.67
CA VAL A 118 -2.99 3.06 -7.80
C VAL A 118 -2.83 3.95 -9.02
N LYS A 119 -1.86 3.60 -9.90
CA LYS A 119 -1.60 4.33 -11.15
C LYS A 119 -2.86 4.59 -11.97
N ASN A 120 -3.81 3.64 -11.98
CA ASN A 120 -5.02 3.73 -12.80
C ASN A 120 -6.00 4.84 -12.39
N VAL A 121 -5.85 5.45 -11.20
CA VAL A 121 -6.68 6.58 -10.77
C VAL A 121 -6.61 7.77 -11.74
N ARG A 122 -5.51 7.89 -12.50
CA ARG A 122 -5.30 8.92 -13.53
C ARG A 122 -5.48 8.41 -14.96
N SER A 123 -6.03 7.22 -15.15
CA SER A 123 -6.36 6.71 -16.47
C SER A 123 -7.47 7.58 -17.12
N LYS A 124 -7.57 7.46 -18.45
CA LYS A 124 -8.59 8.20 -19.23
C LYS A 124 -10.02 8.07 -18.66
N TYR A 125 -10.34 6.90 -18.10
CA TYR A 125 -11.68 6.62 -17.58
C TYR A 125 -11.90 7.06 -16.12
N MET A 126 -10.81 7.20 -15.35
CA MET A 126 -10.89 7.42 -13.90
C MET A 126 -10.44 8.83 -13.47
N ALA A 127 -9.75 9.54 -14.36
CA ALA A 127 -9.17 10.87 -14.05
C ALA A 127 -10.20 11.91 -13.60
N HIS A 128 -11.47 11.79 -14.01
CA HIS A 128 -12.54 12.71 -13.60
C HIS A 128 -12.75 12.69 -12.08
N ASN A 129 -12.71 11.53 -11.44
CA ASN A 129 -12.82 11.40 -9.98
C ASN A 129 -11.63 12.04 -9.25
N HIS A 130 -10.41 11.84 -9.77
CA HIS A 130 -9.23 12.49 -9.21
C HIS A 130 -9.31 14.02 -9.38
N ASN A 131 -9.73 14.51 -10.55
CA ASN A 131 -9.88 15.94 -10.79
C ASN A 131 -10.98 16.56 -9.90
N ARG A 132 -12.09 15.85 -9.70
CA ARG A 132 -13.14 16.26 -8.76
C ARG A 132 -12.64 16.33 -7.33
N TYR A 133 -11.87 15.31 -6.88
CA TYR A 133 -11.21 15.32 -5.56
C TYR A 133 -10.36 16.59 -5.39
N MET A 134 -9.51 16.89 -6.37
CA MET A 134 -8.68 18.11 -6.36
C MET A 134 -9.52 19.39 -6.25
N SER A 135 -10.64 19.44 -6.99
CA SER A 135 -11.56 20.58 -6.95
C SER A 135 -12.22 20.74 -5.57
N GLU A 136 -12.66 19.65 -4.94
CA GLU A 136 -13.25 19.71 -3.60
C GLU A 136 -12.21 20.13 -2.55
N MET A 137 -10.97 19.66 -2.66
CA MET A 137 -9.87 20.09 -1.79
C MET A 137 -9.60 21.60 -1.96
N ALA A 138 -9.60 22.10 -3.21
CA ALA A 138 -9.42 23.55 -3.49
C ALA A 138 -10.54 24.40 -2.87
N LYS A 139 -11.81 23.98 -2.94
CA LYS A 139 -12.93 24.64 -2.29
C LYS A 139 -12.77 24.74 -0.77
N MET A 140 -12.07 23.77 -0.16
CA MET A 140 -11.77 23.77 1.27
C MET A 140 -10.52 24.58 1.64
N GLY A 141 -9.87 25.22 0.66
CA GLY A 141 -8.71 26.08 0.85
C GLY A 141 -7.36 25.35 0.77
N TYR A 142 -7.31 24.16 0.16
CA TYR A 142 -6.06 23.45 -0.08
C TYR A 142 -5.51 23.74 -1.47
N THR A 143 -4.18 23.82 -1.55
CA THR A 143 -3.43 23.73 -2.80
C THR A 143 -2.85 22.33 -2.90
N SER A 144 -3.16 21.60 -3.97
CA SER A 144 -2.80 20.21 -4.14
C SER A 144 -1.85 20.01 -5.31
N SER A 145 -0.86 19.15 -5.10
CA SER A 145 0.03 18.62 -6.14
C SER A 145 -0.01 17.10 -6.12
N TYR A 146 0.39 16.45 -7.21
CA TYR A 146 0.42 15.00 -7.27
C TYR A 146 1.53 14.51 -8.19
N GLU A 147 2.07 13.32 -7.88
CA GLU A 147 3.12 12.69 -8.67
C GLU A 147 2.95 11.16 -8.67
N LEU A 148 3.41 10.52 -9.76
CA LEU A 148 3.49 9.07 -9.86
C LEU A 148 4.86 8.61 -9.38
N LEU A 149 4.92 8.02 -8.20
CA LEU A 149 6.15 7.53 -7.61
C LEU A 149 6.30 6.03 -7.81
N ASP A 150 7.54 5.58 -7.99
CA ASP A 150 7.88 4.16 -8.08
C ASP A 150 8.79 3.78 -6.90
N ALA A 151 8.43 2.73 -6.16
CA ALA A 151 9.18 2.29 -4.98
C ALA A 151 10.66 1.97 -5.28
N ARG A 152 10.99 1.63 -6.53
CA ARG A 152 12.36 1.39 -6.97
C ARG A 152 13.25 2.63 -6.87
N ASN A 153 12.68 3.81 -6.98
CA ASN A 153 13.39 5.09 -6.85
C ASN A 153 13.65 5.47 -5.39
N PHE A 154 13.14 4.66 -4.44
CA PHE A 154 13.21 4.88 -3.01
C PHE A 154 13.79 3.67 -2.26
N GLY A 155 14.67 2.92 -2.92
CA GLY A 155 15.47 1.86 -2.30
C GLY A 155 14.80 0.49 -2.24
N LEU A 156 13.53 0.32 -2.64
CA LEU A 156 12.86 -0.98 -2.63
C LEU A 156 12.92 -1.66 -3.99
N PRO A 157 13.33 -2.94 -4.08
CA PRO A 157 13.36 -3.69 -5.33
C PRO A 157 11.98 -4.25 -5.69
N GLN A 158 10.99 -3.36 -5.77
CA GLN A 158 9.62 -3.68 -6.18
C GLN A 158 9.10 -2.64 -7.19
N ALA A 159 8.67 -3.08 -8.36
CA ALA A 159 8.01 -2.25 -9.36
C ALA A 159 6.58 -1.90 -8.88
N ARG A 160 6.50 -0.94 -7.97
CA ARG A 160 5.26 -0.48 -7.34
C ARG A 160 5.05 1.00 -7.62
N GLN A 161 4.25 1.30 -8.62
CA GLN A 161 3.89 2.66 -8.98
C GLN A 161 2.60 3.09 -8.28
N ARG A 162 2.65 4.25 -7.61
CA ARG A 162 1.50 4.85 -6.92
C ARG A 162 1.46 6.35 -7.15
N TYR A 163 0.26 6.88 -7.37
CA TYR A 163 0.04 8.31 -7.26
C TYR A 163 -0.05 8.70 -5.80
N PHE A 164 0.72 9.73 -5.46
CA PHE A 164 0.58 10.45 -4.23
C PHE A 164 0.04 11.84 -4.55
N THR A 165 -1.07 12.22 -3.93
CA THR A 165 -1.62 13.56 -3.96
C THR A 165 -1.39 14.18 -2.59
N VAL A 166 -0.66 15.27 -2.55
CA VAL A 166 -0.39 16.03 -1.31
C VAL A 166 -1.13 17.36 -1.41
N SER A 167 -2.03 17.58 -0.46
CA SER A 167 -2.82 18.81 -0.36
C SER A 167 -2.35 19.57 0.88
N VAL A 168 -1.92 20.82 0.69
CA VAL A 168 -1.43 21.72 1.74
C VAL A 168 -2.49 22.80 1.96
N LEU A 169 -2.88 23.04 3.22
CA LEU A 169 -3.84 24.08 3.56
C LEU A 169 -3.21 25.46 3.35
N GLY A 170 -3.83 26.29 2.52
CA GLY A 170 -3.35 27.62 2.11
C GLY A 170 -2.79 27.61 0.69
N ASN A 171 -1.91 28.58 0.40
CA ASN A 171 -1.39 28.83 -0.96
C ASN A 171 -0.05 28.10 -1.25
N GLU A 172 0.52 27.43 -0.26
CA GLU A 172 1.73 26.61 -0.44
C GLU A 172 1.36 25.27 -1.10
N TYR A 173 2.27 24.70 -1.87
CA TYR A 173 2.11 23.37 -2.44
C TYR A 173 3.32 22.49 -2.12
N PHE A 174 3.14 21.19 -2.15
CA PHE A 174 4.22 20.24 -1.99
C PHE A 174 4.93 20.05 -3.33
N ASP A 175 6.23 20.34 -3.35
CA ASP A 175 7.07 20.16 -4.53
C ASP A 175 7.73 18.78 -4.53
N PHE A 176 7.23 17.88 -5.37
CA PHE A 176 7.75 16.52 -5.52
C PHE A 176 9.18 16.48 -6.10
N SER A 177 9.65 17.55 -6.77
CA SER A 177 11.03 17.61 -7.27
C SER A 177 12.09 17.61 -6.17
N ASN A 178 11.70 17.98 -4.95
CA ASN A 178 12.56 17.96 -3.77
C ASN A 178 12.69 16.58 -3.11
N LEU A 179 12.02 15.55 -3.63
CA LEU A 179 12.15 14.20 -3.08
C LEU A 179 13.55 13.64 -3.30
N ILE A 180 14.14 13.13 -2.23
CA ILE A 180 15.46 12.46 -2.30
C ILE A 180 15.26 11.05 -2.81
N HIS A 181 15.80 10.78 -3.99
CA HIS A 181 15.80 9.42 -4.55
C HIS A 181 16.90 8.57 -3.91
N THR A 182 16.59 7.35 -3.62
CA THR A 182 17.52 6.35 -3.08
C THR A 182 17.69 5.23 -4.11
N PRO A 183 18.92 4.86 -4.51
CA PRO A 183 19.13 3.76 -5.43
C PRO A 183 18.44 2.47 -4.97
N MET A 184 17.85 1.75 -5.91
CA MET A 184 17.24 0.46 -5.65
C MET A 184 18.26 -0.51 -5.05
N ARG A 185 17.94 -1.12 -3.91
CA ARG A 185 18.79 -2.13 -3.28
C ARG A 185 18.75 -3.45 -4.04
N ASN A 186 19.79 -4.26 -3.87
CA ASN A 186 19.81 -5.59 -4.44
C ASN A 186 18.66 -6.44 -3.88
N ILE A 187 17.85 -7.03 -4.76
CA ILE A 187 16.70 -7.83 -4.37
C ILE A 187 17.07 -9.03 -3.52
N TRP A 188 18.23 -9.62 -3.74
CA TRP A 188 18.71 -10.80 -3.02
C TRP A 188 18.96 -10.55 -1.52
N ASN A 189 19.04 -9.27 -1.10
CA ASN A 189 19.05 -8.90 0.31
C ASN A 189 17.66 -9.04 0.99
N PHE A 190 16.61 -9.26 0.22
CA PHE A 190 15.23 -9.40 0.68
C PHE A 190 14.72 -10.84 0.59
N ILE A 191 15.44 -11.67 -0.17
CA ILE A 191 15.09 -13.05 -0.47
C ILE A 191 15.77 -13.97 0.55
N GLN A 192 15.03 -14.99 1.01
CA GLN A 192 15.55 -16.02 1.91
C GLN A 192 16.42 -17.02 1.15
N PRO A 193 17.48 -17.55 1.80
CA PRO A 193 18.22 -18.69 1.26
C PRO A 193 17.30 -19.88 0.99
N ASP A 194 17.49 -20.60 -0.10
CA ASP A 194 16.63 -21.74 -0.48
C ASP A 194 16.51 -22.81 0.64
N ALA A 195 17.55 -23.00 1.42
CA ALA A 195 17.57 -23.95 2.54
C ALA A 195 16.63 -23.57 3.70
N GLU A 196 16.24 -22.29 3.80
CA GLU A 196 15.32 -21.77 4.82
C GLU A 196 13.86 -21.74 4.35
N VAL A 197 13.61 -22.02 3.06
CA VAL A 197 12.27 -21.93 2.47
C VAL A 197 11.64 -23.31 2.36
N ASP A 198 10.50 -23.48 3.01
CA ASP A 198 9.76 -24.74 3.01
C ASP A 198 9.43 -25.21 1.57
N ALA A 199 9.43 -26.53 1.38
CA ALA A 199 9.11 -27.17 0.12
C ALA A 199 7.67 -26.86 -0.35
N TRP A 200 6.77 -26.46 0.55
CA TRP A 200 5.42 -26.03 0.23
C TRP A 200 5.36 -24.88 -0.79
N TYR A 201 6.37 -23.98 -0.77
CA TYR A 201 6.46 -22.89 -1.74
C TYR A 201 6.86 -23.32 -3.15
N THR A 202 7.26 -24.58 -3.35
CA THR A 202 7.62 -25.10 -4.67
C THR A 202 6.40 -25.13 -5.59
N ILE A 203 6.55 -24.61 -6.81
CA ILE A 203 5.47 -24.59 -7.80
C ILE A 203 5.29 -25.99 -8.38
N ASN A 204 4.23 -26.66 -7.92
CA ASN A 204 3.88 -28.01 -8.38
C ASN A 204 2.66 -28.02 -9.31
N SER A 205 1.81 -26.99 -9.25
CA SER A 205 0.60 -26.89 -10.08
C SER A 205 0.94 -26.89 -11.58
N PRO A 206 0.34 -27.79 -12.40
CA PRO A 206 0.55 -27.82 -13.83
C PRO A 206 0.20 -26.49 -14.52
N SER A 207 -0.85 -25.82 -14.05
CA SER A 207 -1.31 -24.54 -14.61
C SER A 207 -0.31 -23.40 -14.36
N LEU A 208 0.38 -23.38 -13.24
CA LEU A 208 1.44 -22.41 -12.97
C LEU A 208 2.70 -22.78 -13.76
N LYS A 209 3.09 -24.07 -13.79
CA LYS A 209 4.25 -24.55 -14.56
C LYS A 209 4.17 -24.18 -16.04
N ALA A 210 3.00 -24.28 -16.65
CA ALA A 210 2.77 -23.92 -18.07
C ALA A 210 3.00 -22.43 -18.36
N ARG A 211 2.96 -21.57 -17.32
CA ARG A 211 3.18 -20.13 -17.44
C ARG A 211 4.63 -19.72 -17.21
N ILE A 212 5.50 -20.64 -16.82
CA ILE A 212 6.90 -20.36 -16.55
C ILE A 212 7.65 -20.27 -17.88
N ASP A 213 8.33 -19.16 -18.07
CA ASP A 213 9.31 -18.97 -19.13
C ASP A 213 10.58 -18.39 -18.49
N PRO A 214 11.68 -19.17 -18.46
CA PRO A 214 12.93 -18.75 -17.80
C PRO A 214 13.54 -17.47 -18.37
N THR A 215 13.09 -16.99 -19.52
CA THR A 215 13.62 -15.79 -20.18
C THR A 215 12.86 -14.52 -19.80
N ASN A 216 11.70 -14.62 -19.15
CA ASN A 216 10.88 -13.49 -18.75
C ASN A 216 11.32 -12.88 -17.42
N PHE A 217 12.46 -12.20 -17.40
CA PHE A 217 13.02 -11.56 -16.20
C PHE A 217 12.34 -10.22 -15.90
N ASP A 218 11.99 -9.99 -14.60
CA ASP A 218 11.53 -8.72 -14.03
C ASP A 218 10.30 -8.10 -14.74
N ASN A 219 9.75 -8.78 -15.70
CA ASN A 219 8.54 -8.42 -16.44
C ASN A 219 8.08 -9.65 -17.22
N ALA A 220 6.76 -9.78 -17.43
CA ALA A 220 6.23 -10.86 -18.25
C ALA A 220 4.93 -10.43 -18.92
N PRO A 221 4.59 -11.00 -20.10
CA PRO A 221 3.23 -10.94 -20.64
C PRO A 221 2.21 -11.44 -19.62
N ILE A 222 0.95 -11.06 -19.80
CA ILE A 222 -0.12 -11.33 -18.83
C ILE A 222 -0.37 -12.83 -18.59
N ASP A 223 -0.04 -13.66 -19.57
CA ASP A 223 -0.17 -15.13 -19.55
C ASP A 223 1.08 -15.86 -19.01
N LYS A 224 2.17 -15.15 -18.75
CA LYS A 224 3.44 -15.69 -18.22
C LYS A 224 3.72 -15.21 -16.81
N LEU A 225 4.61 -15.91 -16.11
CA LEU A 225 5.12 -15.51 -14.81
C LEU A 225 6.45 -14.76 -14.97
N SER A 226 6.59 -13.67 -14.22
CA SER A 226 7.84 -12.94 -14.17
C SER A 226 8.87 -13.71 -13.35
N VAL A 227 10.06 -13.93 -13.89
CA VAL A 227 11.20 -14.47 -13.12
C VAL A 227 11.93 -13.31 -12.46
N ILE A 228 12.08 -13.37 -11.15
CA ILE A 228 12.76 -12.35 -10.37
C ILE A 228 14.26 -12.42 -10.60
N LYS A 229 14.84 -11.30 -11.04
CA LYS A 229 16.29 -11.13 -11.21
C LYS A 229 16.79 -9.86 -10.49
N ASN A 230 16.18 -8.73 -10.77
CA ASN A 230 16.58 -7.43 -10.21
C ASN A 230 15.51 -6.84 -9.27
N TYR A 231 14.23 -7.09 -9.53
CA TYR A 231 13.12 -6.60 -8.71
C TYR A 231 11.88 -7.48 -8.86
N ALA A 232 11.01 -7.42 -7.86
CA ALA A 232 9.70 -8.03 -7.92
C ALA A 232 8.68 -7.07 -8.54
N MET A 233 7.64 -7.60 -9.18
CA MET A 233 6.47 -6.83 -9.58
C MET A 233 5.63 -6.45 -8.35
N THR A 234 4.60 -5.63 -8.53
CA THR A 234 3.73 -5.21 -7.42
C THR A 234 3.15 -6.40 -6.68
N ILE A 235 3.45 -6.51 -5.38
CA ILE A 235 2.94 -7.56 -4.50
C ILE A 235 1.43 -7.37 -4.30
N SER A 236 0.70 -8.47 -4.44
CA SER A 236 -0.74 -8.57 -4.21
C SER A 236 -1.06 -9.62 -3.16
N THR A 237 -2.30 -9.66 -2.67
CA THR A 237 -2.78 -10.62 -1.68
C THR A 237 -3.06 -12.03 -2.25
N LYS A 238 -2.76 -12.28 -3.52
CA LYS A 238 -3.07 -13.54 -4.22
C LYS A 238 -1.81 -14.28 -4.69
N GLN A 239 -0.72 -14.19 -3.95
CA GLN A 239 0.57 -14.77 -4.35
C GLN A 239 0.53 -16.30 -4.46
N ASP A 240 -0.30 -16.95 -3.67
CA ASP A 240 -0.54 -18.40 -3.67
C ASP A 240 -1.15 -18.91 -4.98
N ARG A 241 -2.02 -18.13 -5.60
CA ARG A 241 -2.80 -18.52 -6.79
C ARG A 241 -2.42 -17.77 -8.06
N CYS A 242 -1.99 -16.52 -7.90
CA CYS A 242 -1.60 -15.63 -8.99
C CYS A 242 -0.30 -14.92 -8.61
N PRO A 243 0.87 -15.59 -8.69
CA PRO A 243 2.15 -15.03 -8.27
C PRO A 243 2.65 -13.95 -9.24
N ASN A 244 1.85 -12.90 -9.40
CA ASN A 244 2.15 -11.80 -10.32
C ASN A 244 3.34 -10.95 -9.86
N SER A 245 3.77 -11.08 -8.60
CA SER A 245 4.98 -10.42 -8.11
C SER A 245 6.26 -11.03 -8.66
N GLY A 246 6.16 -12.24 -9.16
CA GLY A 246 7.26 -13.00 -9.71
C GLY A 246 7.54 -14.29 -8.95
N ILE A 247 8.38 -15.11 -9.55
CA ILE A 247 8.82 -16.42 -9.07
C ILE A 247 10.34 -16.47 -9.02
N ILE A 248 10.87 -17.38 -8.22
CA ILE A 248 12.31 -17.59 -8.04
C ILE A 248 12.69 -18.97 -8.52
N GLN A 249 13.82 -19.10 -9.24
CA GLN A 249 14.44 -20.36 -9.52
C GLN A 249 15.33 -20.78 -8.36
N ARG A 250 15.13 -21.99 -7.84
CA ARG A 250 15.99 -22.59 -6.83
C ARG A 250 17.31 -23.10 -7.43
N SER A 251 18.26 -23.34 -6.60
CA SER A 251 19.57 -23.90 -6.98
C SER A 251 19.48 -25.30 -7.63
N ASP A 252 18.44 -26.07 -7.32
CA ASP A 252 18.14 -27.38 -7.92
C ASP A 252 17.38 -27.28 -9.26
N GLY A 253 17.14 -26.07 -9.76
CA GLY A 253 16.40 -25.81 -10.99
C GLY A 253 14.88 -25.79 -10.84
N SER A 254 14.33 -26.12 -9.68
CA SER A 254 12.89 -25.99 -9.41
C SER A 254 12.49 -24.53 -9.26
N TRP A 255 11.18 -24.28 -9.28
CA TRP A 255 10.60 -22.93 -9.18
C TRP A 255 9.79 -22.79 -7.89
N ARG A 256 9.87 -21.63 -7.27
CA ARG A 256 9.11 -21.32 -6.06
C ARG A 256 8.42 -19.96 -6.08
N LEU A 257 7.40 -19.86 -5.26
CA LEU A 257 6.74 -18.62 -4.91
C LEU A 257 7.62 -17.79 -3.96
N LEU A 258 7.33 -16.49 -3.85
CA LEU A 258 7.81 -15.68 -2.72
C LEU A 258 7.13 -16.14 -1.43
N THR A 259 7.88 -16.15 -0.34
CA THR A 259 7.31 -16.35 1.00
C THR A 259 6.62 -15.06 1.48
N GLU A 260 5.76 -15.17 2.49
CA GLU A 260 5.13 -14.00 3.12
C GLU A 260 6.19 -13.07 3.72
N LEU A 261 7.24 -13.62 4.35
CA LEU A 261 8.34 -12.82 4.90
C LEU A 261 9.05 -12.01 3.81
N GLU A 262 9.35 -12.63 2.67
CA GLU A 262 9.94 -11.94 1.51
C GLU A 262 9.01 -10.83 0.98
N CYS A 263 7.71 -11.11 0.92
CA CYS A 263 6.72 -10.11 0.54
C CYS A 263 6.67 -8.90 1.51
N TRP A 264 6.84 -9.13 2.80
CA TRP A 264 6.92 -8.06 3.80
C TRP A 264 8.19 -7.24 3.65
N ARG A 265 9.34 -7.90 3.55
CA ARG A 265 10.64 -7.25 3.30
C ARG A 265 10.60 -6.36 2.06
N LEU A 266 10.06 -6.86 0.95
CA LEU A 266 9.93 -6.14 -0.31
C LEU A 266 9.00 -4.93 -0.23
N GLN A 267 8.13 -4.85 0.75
CA GLN A 267 7.28 -3.69 1.04
C GLN A 267 7.89 -2.73 2.08
N GLY A 268 9.13 -3.00 2.54
CA GLY A 268 9.87 -2.12 3.44
C GLY A 268 9.64 -2.37 4.94
N TYR A 269 8.96 -3.45 5.29
CA TYR A 269 8.80 -3.88 6.69
C TYR A 269 10.00 -4.70 7.15
N THR A 270 10.21 -4.70 8.46
CA THR A 270 11.25 -5.53 9.10
C THR A 270 10.74 -6.94 9.39
N ASP A 271 11.66 -7.88 9.58
CA ASP A 271 11.32 -9.24 10.03
C ASP A 271 10.56 -9.22 11.36
N LYS A 272 10.93 -8.31 12.27
CA LYS A 272 10.22 -8.14 13.54
C LYS A 272 8.76 -7.73 13.32
N ASP A 273 8.49 -6.84 12.39
CA ASP A 273 7.11 -6.43 12.04
C ASP A 273 6.31 -7.63 11.54
N TYR A 274 6.91 -8.42 10.65
CA TYR A 274 6.29 -9.63 10.13
C TYR A 274 5.96 -10.65 11.24
N TYR A 275 6.93 -10.98 12.08
CA TYR A 275 6.71 -11.96 13.14
C TYR A 275 5.71 -11.48 14.20
N ASN A 276 5.71 -10.21 14.53
CA ASN A 276 4.70 -9.63 15.42
C ASN A 276 3.29 -9.74 14.80
N ALA A 277 3.14 -9.40 13.53
CA ALA A 277 1.87 -9.51 12.82
C ALA A 277 1.41 -10.97 12.69
N LEU A 278 2.32 -11.89 12.39
CA LEU A 278 2.04 -13.32 12.29
C LEU A 278 1.55 -13.89 13.62
N ALA A 279 2.22 -13.55 14.72
CA ALA A 279 1.83 -13.99 16.06
C ALA A 279 0.42 -13.48 16.45
N SER A 280 0.02 -12.28 15.97
CA SER A 280 -1.30 -11.71 16.23
C SER A 280 -2.42 -12.26 15.32
N ASN A 281 -2.05 -12.94 14.23
CA ASN A 281 -2.96 -13.54 13.26
C ASN A 281 -2.60 -15.02 13.02
N PRO A 282 -2.70 -15.88 14.03
CA PRO A 282 -2.37 -17.28 13.86
C PRO A 282 -3.24 -17.90 12.75
N SER A 283 -2.63 -18.69 11.88
CA SER A 283 -3.36 -19.50 10.91
C SER A 283 -4.34 -20.39 11.67
N LYS A 284 -5.59 -20.48 11.20
CA LYS A 284 -6.49 -21.49 11.74
C LYS A 284 -5.83 -22.84 11.51
N PRO A 285 -5.75 -23.72 12.52
CA PRO A 285 -5.38 -25.10 12.26
C PRO A 285 -6.32 -25.63 11.17
N GLY A 286 -5.74 -26.13 10.08
CA GLY A 286 -6.49 -26.74 8.98
C GLY A 286 -7.26 -27.99 9.40
#